data_bff4793a8889819273285f17597f0b9a
#
_entry.id   bff4793a8889819273285f17597f0b9a
#
_cell.length_a   1.000
_cell.length_b   1.000
_cell.length_c   1.000
_cell.angle_alpha   90.00
_cell.angle_beta   90.00
_cell.angle_gamma   90.00
#
_symmetry.space_group_name_H-M   'P 1'
#
loop_
_entity.id
_entity.type
_entity.pdbx_description
1 polymer ?
#
loop_
_entity_poly.entity_id
_entity_poly.type
_entity_poly.pdbx_seq_one_letter_code
_entity_poly.pdbx_strand_id
1 'polypeptide(L)'
;KVLLSTIYDETDKRTNQVVRQHKITTPIEVLHEGVELETFLNPPKDEVDVLEGIDCDNNFLFVGHWLKGDLGHDRKDVGMMIKTFCTVFKDVPKKKQPGLILKTSMAGFSVTDREAIEKKITQITNDFGKKCPPVHLLFGDLTEEQMSSLYHHPKVKTMLSFTKGEGYGRPLCEFSLTGKPIIVPNWSGHVDFLPDRFTELLEGETKNIHESA
;
A
#
# COMPACT_ATOMS: atom_id res chain seq x y z
N LYS A 1 -4.21 -21.85 4.05
CA LYS A 1 -4.49 -22.50 5.36
C LYS A 1 -5.92 -22.22 5.85
N VAL A 2 -6.39 -20.97 5.81
CA VAL A 2 -7.72 -20.56 6.29
C VAL A 2 -8.83 -21.38 5.64
N LEU A 3 -8.88 -21.44 4.31
CA LEU A 3 -9.92 -22.19 3.58
C LEU A 3 -10.02 -23.67 4.01
N LEU A 4 -8.88 -24.32 4.24
CA LEU A 4 -8.84 -25.75 4.63
C LEU A 4 -9.24 -25.99 6.08
N SER A 5 -9.13 -24.97 6.95
CA SER A 5 -9.49 -25.05 8.36
C SER A 5 -10.92 -24.58 8.67
N THR A 6 -11.56 -23.90 7.71
CA THR A 6 -12.89 -23.31 7.90
C THR A 6 -13.98 -24.34 7.68
N ILE A 7 -14.96 -24.36 8.59
CA ILE A 7 -16.23 -25.09 8.44
C ILE A 7 -17.27 -24.07 7.98
N TYR A 8 -17.97 -24.38 6.91
CA TYR A 8 -18.99 -23.53 6.31
C TYR A 8 -20.37 -24.07 6.68
N ASP A 9 -21.19 -23.22 7.27
CA ASP A 9 -22.55 -23.57 7.64
C ASP A 9 -23.52 -23.25 6.49
N GLU A 10 -24.27 -24.24 6.05
CA GLU A 10 -25.43 -24.06 5.20
C GLU A 10 -26.64 -23.83 6.09
N THR A 11 -27.28 -22.66 5.95
CA THR A 11 -28.43 -22.26 6.78
C THR A 11 -29.73 -22.25 6.00
N ASP A 12 -30.81 -22.69 6.61
CA ASP A 12 -32.17 -22.50 6.09
C ASP A 12 -32.54 -21.02 6.12
N LYS A 13 -32.87 -20.44 4.97
CA LYS A 13 -33.14 -19.01 4.84
C LYS A 13 -34.35 -18.49 5.62
N ARG A 14 -35.29 -19.37 5.99
CA ARG A 14 -36.51 -19.02 6.73
C ARG A 14 -36.32 -19.10 8.24
N THR A 15 -35.58 -20.10 8.69
CA THR A 15 -35.42 -20.39 10.13
C THR A 15 -34.07 -19.92 10.67
N ASN A 16 -33.13 -19.56 9.80
CA ASN A 16 -31.73 -19.23 10.11
C ASN A 16 -31.00 -20.34 10.90
N GLN A 17 -31.49 -21.60 10.82
CA GLN A 17 -30.86 -22.75 11.44
C GLN A 17 -29.84 -23.39 10.52
N VAL A 18 -28.73 -23.86 11.08
CA VAL A 18 -27.72 -24.63 10.35
C VAL A 18 -28.32 -25.98 9.99
N VAL A 19 -28.44 -26.26 8.69
CA VAL A 19 -28.97 -27.52 8.18
C VAL A 19 -27.86 -28.49 7.79
N ARG A 20 -26.69 -27.99 7.46
CA ARG A 20 -25.51 -28.79 7.09
C ARG A 20 -24.22 -28.02 7.30
N GLN A 21 -23.15 -28.76 7.58
CA GLN A 21 -21.79 -28.23 7.63
C GLN A 21 -20.96 -28.79 6.49
N HIS A 22 -20.19 -27.89 5.84
CA HIS A 22 -19.32 -28.24 4.75
C HIS A 22 -17.87 -27.93 5.09
N LYS A 23 -16.99 -28.85 4.72
CA LYS A 23 -15.54 -28.63 4.76
C LYS A 23 -14.96 -28.86 3.38
N ILE A 24 -14.03 -28.02 2.98
CA ILE A 24 -13.32 -28.20 1.70
C ILE A 24 -12.38 -29.40 1.84
N THR A 25 -12.62 -30.43 1.03
CA THR A 25 -11.80 -31.65 0.97
C THR A 25 -10.98 -31.75 -0.31
N THR A 26 -11.29 -30.89 -1.30
CA THR A 26 -10.53 -30.80 -2.54
C THR A 26 -9.11 -30.32 -2.23
N PRO A 27 -8.07 -30.96 -2.79
CA PRO A 27 -6.69 -30.44 -2.68
C PRO A 27 -6.60 -29.01 -3.18
N ILE A 28 -5.96 -28.15 -2.38
CA ILE A 28 -5.74 -26.74 -2.71
C ILE A 28 -4.24 -26.48 -2.67
N GLU A 29 -3.74 -25.90 -3.75
CA GLU A 29 -2.36 -25.42 -3.85
C GLU A 29 -2.37 -23.90 -4.04
N VAL A 30 -1.31 -23.24 -3.56
CA VAL A 30 -1.12 -21.80 -3.76
C VAL A 30 -0.37 -21.59 -5.06
N LEU A 31 -1.00 -20.87 -5.99
CA LEU A 31 -0.34 -20.38 -7.19
C LEU A 31 -0.10 -18.87 -7.00
N HIS A 32 1.16 -18.47 -6.94
CA HIS A 32 1.51 -17.07 -6.83
C HIS A 32 1.24 -16.33 -8.14
N GLU A 33 0.88 -15.05 -8.04
CA GLU A 33 0.78 -14.18 -9.22
C GLU A 33 2.16 -13.99 -9.84
N GLY A 34 2.19 -13.89 -11.16
CA GLY A 34 3.37 -13.51 -11.91
C GLY A 34 3.64 -12.01 -11.89
N VAL A 35 4.85 -11.62 -12.24
CA VAL A 35 5.25 -10.23 -12.49
C VAL A 35 5.97 -10.16 -13.83
N GLU A 36 5.75 -9.07 -14.59
CA GLU A 36 6.43 -8.84 -15.87
C GLU A 36 7.89 -8.43 -15.61
N LEU A 37 8.79 -9.43 -15.69
CA LEU A 37 10.20 -9.22 -15.34
C LEU A 37 10.91 -8.26 -16.30
N GLU A 38 10.58 -8.29 -17.59
CA GLU A 38 11.22 -7.41 -18.58
C GLU A 38 10.95 -5.94 -18.28
N THR A 39 9.74 -5.62 -17.81
CA THR A 39 9.32 -4.26 -17.46
C THR A 39 9.85 -3.81 -16.11
N PHE A 40 9.83 -4.67 -15.08
CA PHE A 40 10.07 -4.24 -13.70
C PHE A 40 11.46 -4.57 -13.13
N LEU A 41 12.25 -5.44 -13.79
CA LEU A 41 13.58 -5.78 -13.31
C LEU A 41 14.62 -4.72 -13.65
N ASN A 42 14.45 -4.03 -14.76
CA ASN A 42 15.38 -3.04 -15.28
C ASN A 42 14.71 -1.67 -15.38
N PRO A 43 15.45 -0.56 -15.14
CA PRO A 43 14.91 0.75 -15.42
C PRO A 43 14.55 0.85 -16.91
N PRO A 44 13.42 1.51 -17.24
CA PRO A 44 13.00 1.70 -18.63
C PRO A 44 14.05 2.50 -19.41
N LYS A 45 14.18 2.21 -20.70
CA LYS A 45 15.18 2.86 -21.58
C LYS A 45 14.85 4.32 -21.87
N ASP A 46 13.55 4.63 -21.97
CA ASP A 46 13.04 5.97 -22.19
C ASP A 46 12.60 6.53 -20.84
N GLU A 47 13.42 7.41 -20.26
CA GLU A 47 13.10 8.06 -18.99
C GLU A 47 11.93 9.03 -19.16
N VAL A 48 10.77 8.64 -18.68
CA VAL A 48 9.69 9.59 -18.38
C VAL A 48 9.88 10.04 -16.94
N ASP A 49 10.17 11.32 -16.72
CA ASP A 49 10.24 11.89 -15.37
C ASP A 49 8.82 11.99 -14.77
N VAL A 50 8.38 10.87 -14.18
CA VAL A 50 7.07 10.79 -13.51
C VAL A 50 7.03 11.58 -12.21
N LEU A 51 8.15 12.14 -11.76
CA LEU A 51 8.30 12.96 -10.54
C LEU A 51 8.70 14.41 -10.85
N GLU A 52 8.41 14.88 -12.07
CA GLU A 52 8.59 16.30 -12.41
C GLU A 52 7.84 17.17 -11.38
N GLY A 53 8.52 18.20 -10.87
CA GLY A 53 7.98 19.11 -9.85
C GLY A 53 8.09 18.60 -8.40
N ILE A 54 8.67 17.40 -8.15
CA ILE A 54 9.02 16.96 -6.81
C ILE A 54 10.50 17.27 -6.53
N ASP A 55 10.75 18.30 -5.71
CA ASP A 55 12.10 18.77 -5.42
C ASP A 55 12.86 17.92 -4.39
N CYS A 56 12.16 17.08 -3.63
CA CYS A 56 12.76 16.26 -2.59
C CYS A 56 13.54 15.08 -3.20
N ASP A 57 14.85 14.96 -2.89
CA ASP A 57 15.74 13.92 -3.42
C ASP A 57 15.63 12.57 -2.68
N ASN A 58 14.94 12.54 -1.55
CA ASN A 58 14.80 11.36 -0.72
C ASN A 58 13.34 11.14 -0.37
N ASN A 59 12.67 10.27 -1.08
CA ASN A 59 11.25 10.02 -0.89
C ASN A 59 10.96 8.57 -0.53
N PHE A 60 10.00 8.41 0.37
CA PHE A 60 9.24 7.18 0.56
C PHE A 60 8.10 7.12 -0.46
N LEU A 61 7.79 5.95 -0.96
CA LEU A 61 6.73 5.72 -1.93
C LEU A 61 5.66 4.81 -1.33
N PHE A 62 4.42 5.20 -1.46
CA PHE A 62 3.26 4.33 -1.28
C PHE A 62 2.54 4.14 -2.61
N VAL A 63 2.13 2.89 -2.90
CA VAL A 63 1.31 2.55 -4.08
C VAL A 63 0.10 1.74 -3.64
N GLY A 64 -1.09 2.24 -3.94
CA GLY A 64 -2.33 1.52 -3.64
C GLY A 64 -3.56 2.42 -3.60
N HIS A 65 -4.74 1.81 -3.51
CA HIS A 65 -5.99 2.55 -3.39
C HIS A 65 -6.24 3.01 -1.95
N TRP A 66 -6.74 4.24 -1.79
CA TRP A 66 -7.23 4.77 -0.52
C TRP A 66 -8.77 4.81 -0.56
N LEU A 67 -9.38 3.70 -0.25
CA LEU A 67 -10.83 3.51 -0.32
C LEU A 67 -11.55 4.04 0.95
N LYS A 68 -12.63 3.36 1.34
CA LYS A 68 -13.43 3.67 2.53
C LYS A 68 -12.66 3.31 3.81
N GLY A 69 -13.08 3.92 4.89
CA GLY A 69 -12.56 3.74 6.24
C GLY A 69 -12.18 5.05 6.88
N ASP A 70 -12.48 5.20 8.17
CA ASP A 70 -12.01 6.32 8.98
C ASP A 70 -10.50 6.23 9.21
N LEU A 71 -9.90 7.26 9.79
CA LEU A 71 -8.48 7.30 10.08
C LEU A 71 -8.06 6.09 10.95
N GLY A 72 -7.18 5.27 10.40
CA GLY A 72 -6.73 4.03 11.04
C GLY A 72 -7.64 2.83 10.81
N HIS A 73 -8.69 2.94 10.01
CA HIS A 73 -9.65 1.86 9.76
C HIS A 73 -9.76 1.44 8.29
N ASP A 74 -9.19 2.17 7.35
CA ASP A 74 -9.09 1.73 5.96
C ASP A 74 -8.08 0.56 5.80
N ARG A 75 -8.31 -0.29 4.81
CA ARG A 75 -7.51 -1.51 4.60
C ARG A 75 -6.02 -1.25 4.37
N LYS A 76 -5.69 -0.19 3.65
CA LYS A 76 -4.29 0.19 3.36
C LYS A 76 -3.66 1.07 4.44
N ASP A 77 -4.46 1.54 5.39
CA ASP A 77 -4.07 2.41 6.50
C ASP A 77 -3.28 3.66 6.11
N VAL A 78 -3.68 4.23 4.95
CA VAL A 78 -2.97 5.35 4.32
C VAL A 78 -2.93 6.58 5.23
N GLY A 79 -4.04 6.88 5.89
CA GLY A 79 -4.13 8.02 6.80
C GLY A 79 -3.18 7.90 7.99
N MET A 80 -3.12 6.73 8.62
CA MET A 80 -2.18 6.48 9.73
C MET A 80 -0.74 6.46 9.25
N MET A 81 -0.47 5.94 8.06
CA MET A 81 0.85 5.99 7.44
C MET A 81 1.34 7.43 7.26
N ILE A 82 0.50 8.34 6.72
CA ILE A 82 0.82 9.77 6.59
C ILE A 82 1.08 10.38 7.98
N LYS A 83 0.20 10.14 8.94
CA LYS A 83 0.33 10.67 10.30
C LYS A 83 1.61 10.19 10.97
N THR A 84 1.94 8.92 10.85
CA THR A 84 3.17 8.32 11.40
C THR A 84 4.40 8.93 10.73
N PHE A 85 4.41 9.01 9.40
CA PHE A 85 5.49 9.64 8.63
C PHE A 85 5.74 11.07 9.10
N CYS A 86 4.69 11.89 9.18
CA CYS A 86 4.80 13.26 9.67
C CYS A 86 5.31 13.33 11.11
N THR A 87 4.85 12.42 11.99
CA THR A 87 5.28 12.37 13.39
C THR A 87 6.77 12.06 13.52
N VAL A 88 7.27 11.11 12.73
CA VAL A 88 8.69 10.70 12.75
C VAL A 88 9.60 11.81 12.24
N PHE A 89 9.21 12.51 11.18
CA PHE A 89 10.10 13.43 10.49
C PHE A 89 9.86 14.93 10.79
N LYS A 90 8.85 15.30 11.59
CA LYS A 90 8.52 16.70 11.89
C LYS A 90 9.65 17.52 12.53
N ASP A 91 10.53 16.89 13.27
CA ASP A 91 11.62 17.55 13.98
C ASP A 91 12.98 17.45 13.23
N VAL A 92 12.99 16.78 12.06
CA VAL A 92 14.15 16.79 11.15
C VAL A 92 14.27 18.18 10.51
N PRO A 93 15.47 18.76 10.39
CA PRO A 93 15.66 20.03 9.72
C PRO A 93 15.05 20.06 8.32
N LYS A 94 14.30 21.11 7.97
CA LYS A 94 13.48 21.20 6.75
C LYS A 94 14.21 20.77 5.48
N LYS A 95 15.48 21.17 5.32
CA LYS A 95 16.31 20.79 4.15
C LYS A 95 16.70 19.33 4.09
N LYS A 96 16.51 18.57 5.18
CA LYS A 96 16.83 17.14 5.30
C LYS A 96 15.61 16.26 5.48
N GLN A 97 14.42 16.85 5.57
CA GLN A 97 13.20 16.07 5.67
C GLN A 97 13.00 15.25 4.39
N PRO A 98 12.71 13.94 4.50
CA PRO A 98 12.28 13.15 3.35
C PRO A 98 10.87 13.55 2.91
N GLY A 99 10.52 13.24 1.66
CA GLY A 99 9.16 13.33 1.15
C GLY A 99 8.43 11.99 1.23
N LEU A 100 7.10 12.05 1.20
CA LEU A 100 6.22 10.91 1.02
C LEU A 100 5.44 11.09 -0.28
N ILE A 101 5.63 10.19 -1.23
CA ILE A 101 4.89 10.15 -2.48
C ILE A 101 3.77 9.14 -2.34
N LEU A 102 2.54 9.58 -2.55
CA LEU A 102 1.34 8.75 -2.53
C LEU A 102 0.88 8.55 -3.97
N LYS A 103 1.25 7.43 -4.60
CA LYS A 103 0.64 6.97 -5.84
C LYS A 103 -0.66 6.26 -5.47
N THR A 104 -1.72 7.04 -5.42
CA THR A 104 -3.01 6.56 -4.90
C THR A 104 -4.19 7.11 -5.68
N SER A 105 -5.28 6.38 -5.65
CA SER A 105 -6.61 6.79 -6.13
C SER A 105 -7.67 6.24 -5.18
N MET A 106 -8.92 6.64 -5.39
CA MET A 106 -10.08 5.95 -4.82
C MET A 106 -10.48 4.77 -5.73
N ALA A 107 -11.78 4.60 -5.99
CA ALA A 107 -12.25 3.57 -6.92
C ALA A 107 -11.99 3.92 -8.39
N GLY A 108 -11.68 5.18 -8.69
CA GLY A 108 -11.41 5.69 -10.02
C GLY A 108 -10.43 6.86 -10.00
N PHE A 109 -10.36 7.57 -11.13
CA PHE A 109 -9.47 8.72 -11.34
C PHE A 109 -10.24 9.99 -11.66
N SER A 110 -11.44 10.17 -11.08
CA SER A 110 -12.23 11.38 -11.27
C SER A 110 -11.62 12.59 -10.54
N VAL A 111 -11.98 13.79 -10.98
CA VAL A 111 -11.57 15.04 -10.30
C VAL A 111 -12.07 15.06 -8.85
N THR A 112 -13.29 14.60 -8.62
CA THR A 112 -13.90 14.48 -7.28
C THR A 112 -13.13 13.51 -6.37
N ASP A 113 -12.62 12.41 -6.91
CA ASP A 113 -11.79 11.47 -6.14
C ASP A 113 -10.46 12.13 -5.75
N ARG A 114 -9.85 12.88 -6.66
CA ARG A 114 -8.62 13.64 -6.38
C ARG A 114 -8.84 14.65 -5.27
N GLU A 115 -9.87 15.49 -5.38
CA GLU A 115 -10.21 16.50 -4.36
C GLU A 115 -10.48 15.87 -2.98
N ALA A 116 -11.16 14.72 -2.96
CA ALA A 116 -11.42 14.00 -1.73
C ALA A 116 -10.13 13.49 -1.07
N ILE A 117 -9.19 12.98 -1.85
CA ILE A 117 -7.86 12.53 -1.35
C ILE A 117 -7.05 13.73 -0.87
N GLU A 118 -6.98 14.82 -1.63
CA GLU A 118 -6.26 16.05 -1.26
C GLU A 118 -6.81 16.63 0.05
N LYS A 119 -8.13 16.62 0.24
CA LYS A 119 -8.77 17.02 1.49
C LYS A 119 -8.36 16.14 2.67
N LYS A 120 -8.34 14.81 2.50
CA LYS A 120 -7.88 13.88 3.54
C LYS A 120 -6.41 14.12 3.91
N ILE A 121 -5.54 14.29 2.92
CA ILE A 121 -4.12 14.61 3.14
C ILE A 121 -4.00 15.91 3.94
N THR A 122 -4.69 16.97 3.51
CA THR A 122 -4.67 18.28 4.15
C THR A 122 -5.15 18.21 5.60
N GLN A 123 -6.22 17.47 5.88
CA GLN A 123 -6.72 17.30 7.25
C GLN A 123 -5.68 16.68 8.18
N ILE A 124 -4.94 15.67 7.71
CA ILE A 124 -3.91 15.02 8.53
C ILE A 124 -2.67 15.89 8.68
N THR A 125 -2.23 16.54 7.59
CA THR A 125 -0.98 17.32 7.58
C THR A 125 -1.11 18.65 8.31
N ASN A 126 -2.30 19.23 8.40
CA ASN A 126 -2.56 20.48 9.14
C ASN A 126 -2.18 20.41 10.62
N ASP A 127 -2.30 19.23 11.25
CA ASP A 127 -1.91 19.02 12.65
C ASP A 127 -0.41 19.29 12.89
N PHE A 128 0.41 19.21 11.86
CA PHE A 128 1.86 19.40 11.92
C PHE A 128 2.32 20.81 11.50
N GLY A 129 1.47 21.57 10.83
CA GLY A 129 1.73 22.94 10.39
C GLY A 129 3.04 23.05 9.61
N LYS A 130 3.90 24.04 9.98
CA LYS A 130 5.19 24.25 9.31
C LYS A 130 6.22 23.14 9.49
N LYS A 131 6.00 22.23 10.44
CA LYS A 131 6.88 21.08 10.71
C LYS A 131 6.55 19.88 9.82
N CYS A 132 5.43 19.91 9.08
CA CYS A 132 5.03 18.82 8.23
C CYS A 132 6.09 18.56 7.14
N PRO A 133 6.62 17.34 7.02
CA PRO A 133 7.44 16.96 5.88
C PRO A 133 6.61 16.98 4.58
N PRO A 134 7.25 17.08 3.40
CA PRO A 134 6.53 17.07 2.14
C PRO A 134 5.72 15.78 1.93
N VAL A 135 4.44 15.94 1.58
CA VAL A 135 3.55 14.83 1.17
C VAL A 135 3.01 15.17 -0.21
N HIS A 136 3.30 14.34 -1.19
CA HIS A 136 2.97 14.54 -2.59
C HIS A 136 1.93 13.52 -3.05
N LEU A 137 0.88 13.99 -3.71
CA LEU A 137 -0.10 13.12 -4.35
C LEU A 137 0.27 12.94 -5.83
N LEU A 138 0.58 11.72 -6.23
CA LEU A 138 0.70 11.31 -7.62
C LEU A 138 -0.61 10.63 -8.04
N PHE A 139 -1.53 11.42 -8.57
CA PHE A 139 -2.86 10.99 -8.96
C PHE A 139 -2.94 10.75 -10.47
N GLY A 140 -3.67 9.75 -10.88
CA GLY A 140 -3.85 9.37 -12.28
C GLY A 140 -3.44 7.92 -12.53
N ASP A 141 -3.76 7.43 -13.71
CA ASP A 141 -3.31 6.12 -14.16
C ASP A 141 -1.90 6.23 -14.75
N LEU A 142 -1.09 5.21 -14.55
CA LEU A 142 0.25 5.10 -15.14
C LEU A 142 0.34 3.78 -15.88
N THR A 143 1.03 3.78 -17.02
CA THR A 143 1.36 2.53 -17.72
C THR A 143 2.36 1.70 -16.89
N GLU A 144 2.57 0.45 -17.26
CA GLU A 144 3.55 -0.42 -16.57
C GLU A 144 4.97 0.16 -16.68
N GLU A 145 5.33 0.73 -17.82
CA GLU A 145 6.61 1.40 -18.04
C GLU A 145 6.75 2.65 -17.15
N GLN A 146 5.70 3.44 -17.02
CA GLN A 146 5.70 4.61 -16.11
C GLN A 146 5.75 4.17 -14.64
N MET A 147 5.09 3.07 -14.27
CA MET A 147 5.22 2.49 -12.94
C MET A 147 6.64 1.98 -12.69
N SER A 148 7.25 1.33 -13.67
CA SER A 148 8.66 0.91 -13.59
C SER A 148 9.59 2.12 -13.45
N SER A 149 9.38 3.20 -14.23
CA SER A 149 10.11 4.47 -14.09
C SER A 149 9.99 5.05 -12.67
N LEU A 150 8.78 5.03 -12.10
CA LEU A 150 8.54 5.49 -10.73
C LEU A 150 9.32 4.65 -9.71
N TYR A 151 9.28 3.33 -9.82
CA TYR A 151 9.97 2.43 -8.89
C TYR A 151 11.49 2.57 -8.96
N HIS A 152 12.04 2.68 -10.16
CA HIS A 152 13.48 2.85 -10.38
C HIS A 152 13.97 4.27 -10.17
N HIS A 153 13.07 5.26 -10.11
CA HIS A 153 13.44 6.68 -10.03
C HIS A 153 14.44 6.94 -8.88
N PRO A 154 15.53 7.68 -9.12
CA PRO A 154 16.58 7.90 -8.12
C PRO A 154 16.11 8.67 -6.88
N LYS A 155 15.06 9.50 -7.00
CA LYS A 155 14.44 10.18 -5.85
C LYS A 155 13.60 9.25 -4.96
N VAL A 156 13.19 8.06 -5.43
CA VAL A 156 12.47 7.05 -4.64
C VAL A 156 13.46 6.13 -3.96
N LYS A 157 13.49 6.12 -2.64
CA LYS A 157 14.48 5.37 -1.85
C LYS A 157 13.89 4.15 -1.16
N THR A 158 12.63 4.17 -0.77
CA THR A 158 12.00 3.14 0.06
C THR A 158 10.53 3.05 -0.29
N MET A 159 9.97 1.85 -0.35
CA MET A 159 8.53 1.66 -0.39
C MET A 159 7.99 1.48 1.03
N LEU A 160 6.86 2.12 1.32
CA LEU A 160 6.20 2.07 2.62
C LEU A 160 4.75 1.66 2.43
N SER A 161 4.30 0.67 3.20
CA SER A 161 2.88 0.28 3.23
C SER A 161 2.48 -0.17 4.64
N PHE A 162 1.33 0.30 5.12
CA PHE A 162 0.75 -0.12 6.40
C PHE A 162 -0.48 -1.01 6.19
N THR A 163 -0.52 -1.70 5.06
CA THR A 163 -1.67 -2.53 4.70
C THR A 163 -2.03 -3.55 5.78
N LYS A 164 -3.32 -3.64 6.10
CA LYS A 164 -3.87 -4.63 7.04
C LYS A 164 -4.14 -5.98 6.38
N GLY A 165 -3.99 -6.07 5.07
CA GLY A 165 -4.14 -7.31 4.32
C GLY A 165 -3.96 -7.14 2.83
N GLU A 166 -3.22 -8.07 2.25
CA GLU A 166 -3.01 -8.22 0.81
C GLU A 166 -3.32 -9.65 0.40
N GLY A 167 -4.03 -9.82 -0.72
CA GLY A 167 -4.11 -11.14 -1.34
C GLY A 167 -2.72 -11.59 -1.80
N TYR A 168 -2.07 -10.77 -2.57
CA TYR A 168 -0.70 -10.95 -3.04
C TYR A 168 0.16 -9.71 -2.73
N GLY A 169 -0.24 -8.55 -3.20
CA GLY A 169 0.52 -7.30 -3.05
C GLY A 169 1.37 -6.99 -4.27
N ARG A 170 0.76 -7.02 -5.47
CA ARG A 170 1.45 -6.81 -6.74
C ARG A 170 2.39 -5.60 -6.76
N PRO A 171 2.03 -4.40 -6.27
CA PRO A 171 2.95 -3.27 -6.22
C PRO A 171 4.21 -3.52 -5.37
N LEU A 172 4.09 -4.30 -4.28
CA LEU A 172 5.23 -4.67 -3.44
C LEU A 172 6.14 -5.68 -4.16
N CYS A 173 5.55 -6.62 -4.92
CA CYS A 173 6.29 -7.57 -5.73
C CYS A 173 7.08 -6.85 -6.83
N GLU A 174 6.43 -5.98 -7.59
CA GLU A 174 7.04 -5.16 -8.64
C GLU A 174 8.19 -4.31 -8.11
N PHE A 175 7.95 -3.59 -7.01
CA PHE A 175 8.98 -2.74 -6.39
C PHE A 175 10.17 -3.55 -5.84
N SER A 176 9.93 -4.76 -5.32
CA SER A 176 10.99 -5.61 -4.78
C SER A 176 12.07 -5.95 -5.80
N LEU A 177 11.75 -5.96 -7.09
CA LEU A 177 12.68 -6.19 -8.18
C LEU A 177 13.73 -5.08 -8.33
N THR A 178 13.47 -3.88 -7.81
CA THR A 178 14.46 -2.80 -7.77
C THR A 178 15.58 -3.02 -6.76
N GLY A 179 15.40 -3.95 -5.80
CA GLY A 179 16.32 -4.17 -4.68
C GLY A 179 16.35 -3.04 -3.65
N LYS A 180 15.47 -2.04 -3.76
CA LYS A 180 15.37 -0.94 -2.79
C LYS A 180 14.63 -1.40 -1.51
N PRO A 181 14.87 -0.75 -0.36
CA PRO A 181 14.23 -1.07 0.91
C PRO A 181 12.69 -1.00 0.86
N ILE A 182 12.06 -1.93 1.58
CA ILE A 182 10.60 -2.00 1.74
C ILE A 182 10.27 -2.06 3.23
N ILE A 183 9.28 -1.30 3.69
CA ILE A 183 8.77 -1.33 5.06
C ILE A 183 7.29 -1.71 5.00
N VAL A 184 6.95 -2.89 5.55
CA VAL A 184 5.60 -3.45 5.47
C VAL A 184 5.26 -4.25 6.74
N PRO A 185 3.97 -4.47 7.05
CA PRO A 185 3.56 -5.36 8.14
C PRO A 185 4.02 -6.80 7.91
N ASN A 186 4.39 -7.49 9.00
CA ASN A 186 4.71 -8.92 9.02
C ASN A 186 3.44 -9.78 8.97
N TRP A 187 2.61 -9.56 7.95
CA TRP A 187 1.30 -10.20 7.84
C TRP A 187 0.79 -10.23 6.41
N SER A 188 0.17 -11.36 6.00
CA SER A 188 -0.56 -11.50 4.74
C SER A 188 0.30 -11.89 3.54
N GLY A 189 -0.25 -11.85 2.31
CA GLY A 189 0.32 -12.49 1.12
C GLY A 189 1.69 -11.97 0.68
N HIS A 190 2.04 -10.73 0.99
CA HIS A 190 3.33 -10.17 0.58
C HIS A 190 4.54 -10.75 1.33
N VAL A 191 4.35 -11.31 2.53
CA VAL A 191 5.45 -11.94 3.28
C VAL A 191 5.96 -13.23 2.62
N ASP A 192 5.18 -13.82 1.72
CA ASP A 192 5.57 -15.06 1.05
C ASP A 192 6.66 -14.86 -0.02
N PHE A 193 6.84 -13.63 -0.52
CA PHE A 193 7.81 -13.36 -1.60
C PHE A 193 8.82 -12.25 -1.30
N LEU A 194 8.59 -11.44 -0.27
CA LEU A 194 9.52 -10.35 0.05
C LEU A 194 10.81 -10.90 0.69
N PRO A 195 11.98 -10.55 0.18
CA PRO A 195 13.26 -11.04 0.72
C PRO A 195 13.68 -10.27 1.96
N ASP A 196 14.16 -10.99 2.98
CA ASP A 196 14.60 -10.42 4.26
C ASP A 196 15.69 -9.36 4.14
N ARG A 197 16.56 -9.49 3.13
CA ARG A 197 17.77 -8.66 2.98
C ARG A 197 17.52 -7.16 2.81
N PHE A 198 16.32 -6.77 2.36
CA PHE A 198 15.94 -5.37 2.16
C PHE A 198 14.50 -5.07 2.59
N THR A 199 13.89 -5.96 3.35
CA THR A 199 12.53 -5.78 3.87
C THR A 199 12.57 -5.63 5.38
N GLU A 200 11.99 -4.53 5.87
CA GLU A 200 11.70 -4.33 7.29
C GLU A 200 10.25 -4.71 7.57
N LEU A 201 10.08 -5.76 8.35
CA LEU A 201 8.77 -6.29 8.72
C LEU A 201 8.29 -5.66 10.03
N LEU A 202 7.17 -4.96 9.97
CA LEU A 202 6.54 -4.34 11.14
C LEU A 202 5.69 -5.35 11.88
N GLU A 203 5.96 -5.54 13.16
CA GLU A 203 5.13 -6.37 14.03
C GLU A 203 3.78 -5.70 14.32
N GLY A 204 2.75 -6.52 14.53
CA GLY A 204 1.40 -6.06 14.79
C GLY A 204 0.51 -7.14 15.39
N GLU A 205 -0.67 -6.73 15.80
CA GLU A 205 -1.69 -7.61 16.35
C GLU A 205 -2.95 -7.60 15.47
N THR A 206 -3.61 -8.74 15.36
CA THR A 206 -4.92 -8.83 14.71
C THR A 206 -6.01 -8.29 15.64
N LYS A 207 -6.89 -7.47 15.10
CA LYS A 207 -8.07 -6.92 15.81
C LYS A 207 -9.33 -7.15 14.98
N ASN A 208 -10.48 -7.07 15.62
CA ASN A 208 -11.75 -7.09 14.93
C ASN A 208 -11.83 -5.92 13.94
N ILE A 209 -12.44 -6.19 12.79
CA ILE A 209 -12.64 -5.16 11.76
C ILE A 209 -13.58 -4.10 12.32
N HIS A 210 -13.22 -2.83 12.15
CA HIS A 210 -14.07 -1.70 12.50
C HIS A 210 -15.21 -1.57 11.50
N GLU A 211 -16.38 -1.14 11.94
CA GLU A 211 -17.59 -1.01 11.10
C GLU A 211 -17.43 -0.04 9.91
N SER A 212 -16.48 0.91 9.99
CA SER A 212 -16.19 1.86 8.91
C SER A 212 -15.22 1.33 7.85
N ALA A 213 -14.66 0.13 8.03
CA ALA A 213 -13.64 -0.44 7.14
C ALA A 213 -14.23 -1.03 5.85
#